data_76d887de5a7858d3bc2e3175eb3bcab9
#
_entry.id   76d887de5a7858d3bc2e3175eb3bcab9
#
_cell.length_a   1.000
_cell.length_b   1.000
_cell.length_c   1.000
_cell.angle_alpha   90.00
_cell.angle_beta   90.00
_cell.angle_gamma   90.00
#
_symmetry.space_group_name_H-M   'P 1'
#
loop_
_entity.id
_entity.type
_entity.pdbx_description
1 polymer ?
#
loop_
_entity_poly.entity_id
_entity_poly.type
_entity_poly.pdbx_seq_one_letter_code
_entity_poly.pdbx_strand_id
1 'polypeptide(L)'
;HEVKNSLRSLADCDNESVESVNDVEWSTVDDTPAAWSALGELYHRFLTGLLLGMVTRVGVEPAARVVFRTFRNQHLEAFKPGLEKLGLTDEPDAVACAKYHVLSNSLGGVHVEWVPESETKSWVRYLPPRWIFDGTAVCGIPTELSRAMLRGWHGHNGISLGNPRLGFVATSQTTDGQPGLVGYYIEEDHDLDPDDRVRFRPGERPPGPAADLPTPSWDPVRLAKVERNYAMNY
;
A
#
# COMPACT_ATOMS: atom_id res chain seq x y z
N HIS A 1 -35.58 -31.48 6.89
CA HIS A 1 -36.42 -31.20 8.11
C HIS A 1 -35.55 -30.80 9.31
N GLU A 2 -34.31 -31.25 9.40
CA GLU A 2 -33.42 -30.94 10.56
C GLU A 2 -32.81 -29.51 10.52
N VAL A 3 -32.62 -28.90 9.37
CA VAL A 3 -32.04 -27.56 9.25
C VAL A 3 -33.02 -26.45 9.70
N LYS A 4 -34.35 -26.71 9.65
CA LYS A 4 -35.34 -25.72 10.12
C LYS A 4 -35.49 -25.69 11.65
N ASN A 5 -35.13 -26.75 12.36
CA ASN A 5 -35.19 -26.77 13.82
C ASN A 5 -33.96 -26.12 14.46
N SER A 6 -32.81 -26.09 13.80
CA SER A 6 -31.60 -25.45 14.33
C SER A 6 -31.68 -23.91 14.31
N LEU A 7 -32.48 -23.32 13.42
CA LEU A 7 -32.64 -21.86 13.34
C LEU A 7 -33.72 -21.31 14.31
N ARG A 8 -34.62 -22.17 14.83
CA ARG A 8 -35.58 -21.77 15.87
C ARG A 8 -34.98 -21.71 17.27
N SER A 9 -33.95 -22.50 17.55
CA SER A 9 -33.26 -22.50 18.85
C SER A 9 -32.35 -21.26 19.10
N LEU A 10 -32.09 -20.45 18.09
CA LEU A 10 -31.35 -19.18 18.21
C LEU A 10 -32.25 -17.95 18.40
N ALA A 11 -33.56 -18.13 18.32
CA ALA A 11 -34.53 -17.05 18.47
C ALA A 11 -35.10 -16.91 19.90
N ASP A 12 -34.86 -17.88 20.77
CA ASP A 12 -35.31 -17.92 22.17
C ASP A 12 -34.19 -17.64 23.19
N CYS A 13 -33.08 -17.00 22.79
CA CYS A 13 -32.19 -16.36 23.75
C CYS A 13 -32.86 -15.09 24.24
N ASP A 14 -33.30 -15.16 25.48
CA ASP A 14 -34.02 -14.16 26.23
C ASP A 14 -33.46 -12.75 26.03
N ASN A 15 -34.37 -11.84 25.88
CA ASN A 15 -34.34 -10.41 25.93
C ASN A 15 -33.77 -9.91 27.29
N GLU A 16 -32.57 -10.34 27.66
CA GLU A 16 -31.74 -9.62 28.62
C GLU A 16 -31.17 -8.43 27.86
N SER A 17 -31.59 -7.26 28.28
CA SER A 17 -31.22 -5.92 27.89
C SER A 17 -29.84 -5.89 27.19
N VAL A 18 -29.84 -5.92 25.86
CA VAL A 18 -28.75 -5.36 25.09
C VAL A 18 -28.78 -3.86 25.43
N GLU A 19 -28.07 -3.46 26.48
CA GLU A 19 -27.71 -2.06 26.68
C GLU A 19 -27.21 -1.57 25.34
N SER A 20 -27.90 -0.61 24.79
CA SER A 20 -27.65 -0.15 23.43
C SER A 20 -26.19 0.28 23.36
N VAL A 21 -25.43 -0.30 22.44
CA VAL A 21 -24.03 0.08 22.14
C VAL A 21 -23.92 1.57 21.74
N ASN A 22 -25.06 2.28 21.71
CA ASN A 22 -25.21 3.69 21.42
C ASN A 22 -24.79 4.63 22.56
N ASP A 23 -24.58 4.13 23.78
CA ASP A 23 -24.19 4.95 24.94
C ASP A 23 -22.69 4.92 25.25
N VAL A 24 -21.87 4.40 24.34
CA VAL A 24 -20.41 4.62 24.40
C VAL A 24 -20.18 6.08 24.09
N GLU A 25 -19.90 6.89 25.11
CA GLU A 25 -19.42 8.26 24.95
C GLU A 25 -18.10 8.25 24.16
N TRP A 26 -18.19 8.38 22.85
CA TRP A 26 -17.07 8.51 21.94
C TRP A 26 -16.18 9.74 22.22
N SER A 27 -16.66 10.62 23.11
CA SER A 27 -15.91 11.81 23.60
C SER A 27 -14.65 11.46 24.40
N THR A 28 -14.45 10.20 24.79
CA THR A 28 -13.26 9.72 25.51
C THR A 28 -12.26 8.96 24.66
N VAL A 29 -12.46 8.89 23.34
CA VAL A 29 -11.46 8.29 22.45
C VAL A 29 -10.22 9.19 22.49
N ASP A 30 -9.13 8.61 22.96
CA ASP A 30 -7.84 9.28 23.03
C ASP A 30 -7.30 9.46 21.60
N ASP A 31 -7.47 10.68 21.07
CA ASP A 31 -7.01 11.10 19.74
C ASP A 31 -5.48 11.26 19.66
N THR A 32 -4.75 10.55 20.51
CA THR A 32 -3.30 10.61 20.51
C THR A 32 -2.70 9.94 19.25
N PRO A 33 -1.55 10.44 18.78
CA PRO A 33 -0.79 9.79 17.71
C PRO A 33 -0.50 8.30 17.99
N ALA A 34 -0.35 7.93 19.26
CA ALA A 34 -0.15 6.54 19.68
C ALA A 34 -1.37 5.64 19.40
N ALA A 35 -2.58 6.14 19.66
CA ALA A 35 -3.81 5.40 19.38
C ALA A 35 -4.00 5.15 17.87
N TRP A 36 -3.74 6.15 17.06
CA TRP A 36 -3.79 6.02 15.60
C TRP A 36 -2.73 5.07 15.05
N SER A 37 -1.50 5.14 15.58
CA SER A 37 -0.44 4.20 15.23
C SER A 37 -0.80 2.76 15.56
N ALA A 38 -1.36 2.51 16.75
CA ALA A 38 -1.82 1.20 17.18
C ALA A 38 -2.95 0.66 16.28
N LEU A 39 -3.89 1.52 15.88
CA LEU A 39 -4.96 1.17 14.96
C LEU A 39 -4.41 0.80 13.57
N GLY A 40 -3.47 1.59 13.05
CA GLY A 40 -2.78 1.29 11.79
C GLY A 40 -2.07 -0.07 11.85
N GLU A 41 -1.33 -0.37 12.92
CA GLU A 41 -0.68 -1.66 13.11
C GLU A 41 -1.69 -2.83 13.17
N LEU A 42 -2.82 -2.63 13.84
CA LEU A 42 -3.90 -3.62 13.88
C LEU A 42 -4.41 -3.95 12.47
N TYR A 43 -4.69 -2.93 11.65
CA TYR A 43 -5.16 -3.14 10.28
C TYR A 43 -4.11 -3.81 9.40
N HIS A 44 -2.83 -3.47 9.53
CA HIS A 44 -1.75 -4.13 8.79
C HIS A 44 -1.65 -5.63 9.13
N ARG A 45 -1.74 -5.96 10.41
CA ARG A 45 -1.74 -7.37 10.88
C ARG A 45 -2.99 -8.11 10.42
N PHE A 46 -4.15 -7.44 10.47
CA PHE A 46 -5.41 -7.99 9.97
C PHE A 46 -5.33 -8.29 8.47
N LEU A 47 -4.85 -7.36 7.66
CA LEU A 47 -4.68 -7.56 6.22
C LEU A 47 -3.74 -8.73 5.93
N THR A 48 -2.61 -8.82 6.62
CA THR A 48 -1.65 -9.93 6.47
C THR A 48 -2.30 -11.26 6.80
N GLY A 49 -3.02 -11.35 7.93
CA GLY A 49 -3.76 -12.56 8.33
C GLY A 49 -4.85 -12.94 7.34
N LEU A 50 -5.58 -11.96 6.81
CA LEU A 50 -6.60 -12.16 5.78
C LEU A 50 -6.00 -12.75 4.50
N LEU A 51 -4.88 -12.21 4.02
CA LEU A 51 -4.18 -12.70 2.82
C LEU A 51 -3.70 -14.15 3.00
N LEU A 52 -3.11 -14.47 4.15
CA LEU A 52 -2.70 -15.84 4.49
C LEU A 52 -3.91 -16.79 4.52
N GLY A 53 -5.00 -16.37 5.16
CA GLY A 53 -6.24 -17.14 5.20
C GLY A 53 -6.86 -17.35 3.82
N MET A 54 -6.83 -16.35 2.95
CA MET A 54 -7.30 -16.48 1.57
C MET A 54 -6.45 -17.44 0.76
N VAL A 55 -5.12 -17.32 0.82
CA VAL A 55 -4.19 -18.23 0.11
C VAL A 55 -4.45 -19.67 0.54
N THR A 56 -4.62 -19.91 1.84
CA THR A 56 -4.84 -21.25 2.38
C THR A 56 -6.20 -21.84 1.97
N ARG A 57 -7.24 -21.02 1.87
CA ARG A 57 -8.62 -21.50 1.65
C ARG A 57 -9.05 -21.54 0.18
N VAL A 58 -8.61 -20.55 -0.59
CA VAL A 58 -9.06 -20.38 -1.98
C VAL A 58 -7.93 -20.46 -3.00
N GLY A 59 -6.69 -20.53 -2.53
CA GLY A 59 -5.50 -20.63 -3.38
C GLY A 59 -4.91 -19.27 -3.78
N VAL A 60 -3.74 -19.31 -4.38
CA VAL A 60 -2.91 -18.15 -4.71
C VAL A 60 -3.58 -17.25 -5.76
N GLU A 61 -4.06 -17.84 -6.85
CA GLU A 61 -4.59 -17.05 -7.97
C GLU A 61 -5.86 -16.25 -7.64
N PRO A 62 -6.89 -16.82 -6.98
CA PRO A 62 -8.03 -16.03 -6.51
C PRO A 62 -7.63 -14.94 -5.52
N ALA A 63 -6.70 -15.23 -4.58
CA ALA A 63 -6.20 -14.24 -3.63
C ALA A 63 -5.47 -13.09 -4.35
N ALA A 64 -4.62 -13.39 -5.33
CA ALA A 64 -3.92 -12.39 -6.13
C ALA A 64 -4.89 -11.48 -6.91
N ARG A 65 -5.99 -12.03 -7.47
CA ARG A 65 -7.02 -11.23 -8.12
C ARG A 65 -7.70 -10.25 -7.16
N VAL A 66 -7.96 -10.66 -5.93
CA VAL A 66 -8.53 -9.76 -4.91
C VAL A 66 -7.53 -8.66 -4.57
N VAL A 67 -6.27 -9.01 -4.30
CA VAL A 67 -5.20 -8.04 -4.03
C VAL A 67 -5.08 -7.03 -5.17
N PHE A 68 -5.02 -7.49 -6.42
CA PHE A 68 -4.96 -6.60 -7.58
C PHE A 68 -6.11 -5.59 -7.58
N ARG A 69 -7.35 -6.05 -7.39
CA ARG A 69 -8.54 -5.19 -7.41
C ARG A 69 -8.53 -4.19 -6.27
N THR A 70 -8.16 -4.61 -5.07
CA THR A 70 -8.06 -3.75 -3.89
C THR A 70 -7.08 -2.61 -4.14
N PHE A 71 -5.87 -2.92 -4.54
CA PHE A 71 -4.84 -1.91 -4.79
C PHE A 71 -5.13 -1.05 -6.03
N ARG A 72 -5.82 -1.61 -7.02
CA ARG A 72 -6.31 -0.81 -8.16
C ARG A 72 -7.37 0.20 -7.74
N ASN A 73 -8.31 -0.18 -6.88
CA ASN A 73 -9.33 0.72 -6.37
C ASN A 73 -8.73 1.83 -5.50
N GLN A 74 -7.84 1.46 -4.57
CA GLN A 74 -7.11 2.44 -3.75
C GLN A 74 -6.32 3.43 -4.63
N HIS A 75 -5.67 2.95 -5.69
CA HIS A 75 -4.96 3.81 -6.61
C HIS A 75 -5.90 4.82 -7.30
N LEU A 76 -7.06 4.36 -7.77
CA LEU A 76 -8.06 5.23 -8.42
C LEU A 76 -8.54 6.36 -7.50
N GLU A 77 -8.73 6.05 -6.23
CA GLU A 77 -9.25 6.99 -5.23
C GLU A 77 -8.16 7.93 -4.70
N ALA A 78 -6.94 7.43 -4.50
CA ALA A 78 -5.94 8.13 -3.70
C ALA A 78 -4.80 8.76 -4.52
N PHE A 79 -4.44 8.24 -5.69
CA PHE A 79 -3.20 8.62 -6.35
C PHE A 79 -3.19 10.08 -6.84
N LYS A 80 -4.12 10.47 -7.71
CA LYS A 80 -4.16 11.85 -8.23
C LYS A 80 -4.43 12.89 -7.14
N PRO A 81 -5.44 12.73 -6.28
CA PRO A 81 -5.62 13.64 -5.16
C PRO A 81 -4.41 13.69 -4.22
N GLY A 82 -3.70 12.57 -4.09
CA GLY A 82 -2.47 12.49 -3.31
C GLY A 82 -1.33 13.32 -3.92
N LEU A 83 -1.10 13.25 -5.22
CA LEU A 83 -0.10 14.09 -5.89
C LEU A 83 -0.37 15.57 -5.68
N GLU A 84 -1.62 16.01 -5.80
CA GLU A 84 -2.03 17.39 -5.54
C GLU A 84 -1.76 17.81 -4.09
N LYS A 85 -2.16 16.97 -3.12
CA LYS A 85 -1.92 17.21 -1.67
C LYS A 85 -0.45 17.31 -1.35
N LEU A 86 0.39 16.50 -2.01
CA LEU A 86 1.84 16.45 -1.81
C LEU A 86 2.59 17.56 -2.57
N GLY A 87 1.92 18.27 -3.49
CA GLY A 87 2.53 19.30 -4.33
C GLY A 87 3.50 18.73 -5.36
N LEU A 88 3.18 17.56 -5.90
CA LEU A 88 4.01 16.83 -6.86
C LEU A 88 3.52 16.93 -8.30
N THR A 89 2.51 17.73 -8.57
CA THR A 89 1.87 17.85 -9.89
C THR A 89 2.76 18.47 -10.96
N ASP A 90 3.75 19.26 -10.57
CA ASP A 90 4.68 19.96 -11.47
C ASP A 90 6.01 19.21 -11.64
N GLU A 91 6.18 18.06 -10.97
CA GLU A 91 7.36 17.23 -11.11
C GLU A 91 7.28 16.34 -12.36
N PRO A 92 8.41 15.95 -12.97
CA PRO A 92 8.39 14.91 -14.00
C PRO A 92 7.72 13.63 -13.50
N ASP A 93 6.95 12.94 -14.33
CA ASP A 93 6.07 11.86 -13.92
C ASP A 93 6.78 10.73 -13.16
N ALA A 94 7.97 10.31 -13.60
CA ALA A 94 8.75 9.28 -12.91
C ALA A 94 9.21 9.74 -11.52
N VAL A 95 9.58 11.02 -11.39
CA VAL A 95 9.99 11.64 -10.13
C VAL A 95 8.80 11.82 -9.20
N ALA A 96 7.68 12.32 -9.72
CA ALA A 96 6.43 12.50 -8.97
C ALA A 96 5.95 11.17 -8.36
N CYS A 97 5.94 10.10 -9.14
CA CYS A 97 5.58 8.77 -8.68
C CYS A 97 6.51 8.26 -7.56
N ALA A 98 7.82 8.44 -7.70
CA ALA A 98 8.77 8.00 -6.71
C ALA A 98 8.64 8.79 -5.40
N LYS A 99 8.61 10.13 -5.47
CA LYS A 99 8.41 11.01 -4.31
C LYS A 99 7.07 10.79 -3.62
N TYR A 100 6.00 10.48 -4.39
CA TYR A 100 4.70 10.12 -3.83
C TYR A 100 4.81 8.97 -2.84
N HIS A 101 5.52 7.90 -3.21
CA HIS A 101 5.67 6.74 -2.33
C HIS A 101 6.51 7.05 -1.09
N VAL A 102 7.53 7.89 -1.19
CA VAL A 102 8.30 8.32 -0.02
C VAL A 102 7.39 9.08 0.96
N LEU A 103 6.73 10.11 0.46
CA LEU A 103 5.93 11.01 1.29
C LEU A 103 4.66 10.36 1.84
N SER A 104 3.91 9.61 1.00
CA SER A 104 2.67 8.96 1.44
C SER A 104 2.93 7.85 2.45
N ASN A 105 3.96 7.04 2.24
CA ASN A 105 4.27 5.93 3.16
C ASN A 105 4.90 6.39 4.47
N SER A 106 5.59 7.55 4.49
CA SER A 106 6.16 8.10 5.72
C SER A 106 5.09 8.37 6.79
N LEU A 107 3.87 8.74 6.37
CA LEU A 107 2.73 8.95 7.25
C LEU A 107 2.26 7.66 7.94
N GLY A 108 2.39 6.53 7.26
CA GLY A 108 2.07 5.20 7.80
C GLY A 108 3.25 4.53 8.52
N GLY A 109 4.34 5.27 8.78
CA GLY A 109 5.53 4.73 9.44
C GLY A 109 6.36 3.78 8.57
N VAL A 110 6.08 3.71 7.26
CA VAL A 110 6.86 2.90 6.32
C VAL A 110 8.02 3.74 5.77
N HIS A 111 9.22 3.27 6.02
CA HIS A 111 10.42 3.94 5.55
C HIS A 111 10.66 3.64 4.06
N VAL A 112 10.58 4.67 3.22
CA VAL A 112 10.86 4.60 1.79
C VAL A 112 11.91 5.63 1.45
N GLU A 113 12.93 5.21 0.72
CA GLU A 113 13.97 6.09 0.21
C GLU A 113 13.75 6.38 -1.27
N TRP A 114 14.04 7.61 -1.66
CA TRP A 114 14.06 8.06 -3.05
C TRP A 114 15.48 8.16 -3.54
N VAL A 115 15.77 7.57 -4.71
CA VAL A 115 17.08 7.69 -5.38
C VAL A 115 16.85 8.29 -6.76
N PRO A 116 17.19 9.56 -6.98
CA PRO A 116 17.10 10.18 -8.30
C PRO A 116 18.14 9.58 -9.25
N GLU A 117 17.74 9.36 -10.50
CA GLU A 117 18.66 8.99 -11.57
C GLU A 117 18.54 9.98 -12.74
N SER A 118 17.31 10.28 -13.17
CA SER A 118 17.01 11.30 -14.18
C SER A 118 15.55 11.78 -14.03
N GLU A 119 15.13 12.73 -14.86
CA GLU A 119 13.72 13.15 -14.92
C GLU A 119 12.80 12.02 -15.39
N THR A 120 13.30 11.12 -16.22
CA THR A 120 12.54 10.00 -16.80
C THR A 120 12.76 8.68 -16.07
N LYS A 121 13.69 8.62 -15.08
CA LYS A 121 13.96 7.42 -14.29
C LYS A 121 14.24 7.76 -12.82
N SER A 122 13.45 7.15 -11.93
CA SER A 122 13.46 7.51 -10.51
C SER A 122 13.17 6.29 -9.64
N TRP A 123 14.05 6.01 -8.69
CA TRP A 123 14.02 4.83 -7.84
C TRP A 123 13.27 5.05 -6.54
N VAL A 124 12.70 3.95 -6.04
CA VAL A 124 12.16 3.84 -4.68
C VAL A 124 12.69 2.58 -4.02
N ARG A 125 13.02 2.70 -2.73
CA ARG A 125 13.47 1.59 -1.91
C ARG A 125 12.69 1.56 -0.61
N TYR A 126 11.87 0.52 -0.43
CA TYR A 126 11.13 0.27 0.80
C TYR A 126 12.00 -0.56 1.73
N LEU A 127 12.37 0.01 2.86
CA LEU A 127 13.19 -0.68 3.84
C LEU A 127 12.35 -1.64 4.68
N PRO A 128 12.95 -2.77 5.14
CA PRO A 128 12.28 -3.62 6.11
C PRO A 128 12.13 -2.91 7.48
N PRO A 129 11.09 -3.23 8.27
CA PRO A 129 9.97 -4.11 7.89
C PRO A 129 8.98 -3.41 6.97
N ARG A 130 8.44 -4.16 6.00
CA ARG A 130 7.31 -3.67 5.21
C ARG A 130 6.02 -3.81 5.99
N TRP A 131 5.20 -2.76 5.98
CA TRP A 131 3.94 -2.71 6.72
C TRP A 131 2.91 -3.78 6.31
N ILE A 132 2.91 -4.24 5.03
CA ILE A 132 1.99 -5.27 4.52
C ILE A 132 2.42 -6.67 4.94
N PHE A 133 3.74 -6.94 5.00
CA PHE A 133 4.30 -8.27 5.24
C PHE A 133 5.26 -8.20 6.42
N ASP A 134 4.70 -8.17 7.63
CA ASP A 134 5.46 -8.06 8.86
C ASP A 134 5.92 -9.43 9.39
N GLY A 135 7.12 -9.47 9.93
CA GLY A 135 7.68 -10.63 10.62
C GLY A 135 7.72 -11.89 9.75
N THR A 136 7.44 -13.03 10.37
CA THR A 136 7.45 -14.34 9.71
C THR A 136 6.31 -14.54 8.69
N ALA A 137 5.30 -13.69 8.70
CA ALA A 137 4.18 -13.77 7.76
C ALA A 137 4.62 -13.61 6.31
N VAL A 138 5.69 -12.86 6.04
CA VAL A 138 6.25 -12.70 4.69
C VAL A 138 6.64 -14.03 4.06
N CYS A 139 7.08 -15.01 4.85
CA CYS A 139 7.47 -16.33 4.37
C CYS A 139 6.26 -17.17 3.91
N GLY A 140 5.06 -16.85 4.38
CA GLY A 140 3.82 -17.54 4.02
C GLY A 140 3.02 -16.86 2.91
N ILE A 141 3.43 -15.64 2.48
CA ILE A 141 2.74 -14.90 1.42
C ILE A 141 3.44 -15.14 0.08
N PRO A 142 2.75 -15.75 -0.90
CA PRO A 142 3.29 -15.97 -2.23
C PRO A 142 3.67 -14.67 -2.93
N THR A 143 4.73 -14.71 -3.73
CA THR A 143 5.20 -13.54 -4.48
C THR A 143 4.17 -13.02 -5.48
N GLU A 144 3.25 -13.87 -5.94
CA GLU A 144 2.15 -13.50 -6.81
C GLU A 144 1.24 -12.43 -6.19
N LEU A 145 1.05 -12.43 -4.86
CA LEU A 145 0.28 -11.42 -4.16
C LEU A 145 1.02 -10.07 -4.17
N SER A 146 2.34 -10.08 -3.92
CA SER A 146 3.17 -8.88 -4.04
C SER A 146 3.13 -8.31 -5.45
N ARG A 147 3.27 -9.17 -6.47
CA ARG A 147 3.19 -8.76 -7.87
C ARG A 147 1.82 -8.23 -8.25
N ALA A 148 0.75 -8.83 -7.73
CA ALA A 148 -0.62 -8.35 -7.94
C ALA A 148 -0.84 -6.95 -7.34
N MET A 149 -0.29 -6.68 -6.14
CA MET A 149 -0.29 -5.37 -5.52
C MET A 149 0.43 -4.34 -6.40
N LEU A 150 1.65 -4.65 -6.85
CA LEU A 150 2.43 -3.75 -7.71
C LEU A 150 1.72 -3.46 -9.03
N ARG A 151 1.12 -4.47 -9.66
CA ARG A 151 0.33 -4.29 -10.87
C ARG A 151 -0.93 -3.47 -10.64
N GLY A 152 -1.60 -3.66 -9.51
CA GLY A 152 -2.81 -2.91 -9.15
C GLY A 152 -2.54 -1.42 -8.90
N TRP A 153 -1.43 -1.11 -8.25
CA TRP A 153 -1.05 0.26 -7.94
C TRP A 153 -0.08 0.85 -8.98
N HIS A 154 1.17 0.39 -8.99
CA HIS A 154 2.26 1.00 -9.77
C HIS A 154 2.04 0.90 -11.29
N GLY A 155 1.43 -0.17 -11.77
CA GLY A 155 1.13 -0.38 -13.19
C GLY A 155 0.09 0.58 -13.77
N HIS A 156 -0.53 1.41 -12.93
CA HIS A 156 -1.55 2.35 -13.38
C HIS A 156 -1.16 3.82 -13.17
N ASN A 157 0.01 4.10 -12.62
CA ASN A 157 0.46 5.47 -12.39
C ASN A 157 0.53 6.26 -13.70
N GLY A 158 1.20 5.72 -14.72
CA GLY A 158 1.30 6.35 -16.03
C GLY A 158 -0.05 6.59 -16.69
N ILE A 159 -0.96 5.61 -16.62
CA ILE A 159 -2.31 5.76 -17.17
C ILE A 159 -3.08 6.90 -16.48
N SER A 160 -2.98 6.99 -15.15
CA SER A 160 -3.64 8.06 -14.39
C SER A 160 -3.05 9.45 -14.69
N LEU A 161 -1.75 9.53 -15.01
CA LEU A 161 -1.09 10.77 -15.42
C LEU A 161 -1.30 11.13 -16.89
N GLY A 162 -1.85 10.22 -17.70
CA GLY A 162 -1.95 10.40 -19.16
C GLY A 162 -0.64 10.13 -19.90
N ASN A 163 0.30 9.44 -19.25
CA ASN A 163 1.59 9.05 -19.80
C ASN A 163 1.66 7.51 -19.98
N PRO A 164 1.25 6.96 -21.13
CA PRO A 164 1.24 5.52 -21.38
C PRO A 164 2.64 4.90 -21.45
N ARG A 165 3.71 5.71 -21.55
CA ARG A 165 5.11 5.28 -21.60
C ARG A 165 5.71 5.06 -20.21
N LEU A 166 5.04 5.52 -19.15
CA LEU A 166 5.53 5.39 -17.79
C LEU A 166 5.19 4.02 -17.21
N GLY A 167 6.22 3.26 -16.82
CA GLY A 167 6.12 1.96 -16.17
C GLY A 167 6.87 1.89 -14.85
N PHE A 168 6.74 0.75 -14.18
CA PHE A 168 7.48 0.41 -12.96
C PHE A 168 8.26 -0.88 -13.14
N VAL A 169 9.52 -0.90 -12.72
CA VAL A 169 10.38 -2.08 -12.74
C VAL A 169 10.74 -2.45 -11.30
N ALA A 170 10.27 -3.59 -10.82
CA ALA A 170 10.67 -4.14 -9.52
C ALA A 170 11.96 -4.95 -9.66
N THR A 171 12.97 -4.60 -8.87
CA THR A 171 14.29 -5.23 -8.92
C THR A 171 14.61 -6.10 -7.71
N SER A 172 13.79 -5.97 -6.66
CA SER A 172 13.85 -6.75 -5.43
C SER A 172 12.48 -6.83 -4.79
N GLN A 173 12.12 -7.96 -4.23
CA GLN A 173 10.88 -8.14 -3.45
C GLN A 173 11.14 -8.98 -2.21
N THR A 174 10.58 -8.59 -1.06
CA THR A 174 10.70 -9.33 0.20
C THR A 174 10.13 -10.75 0.08
N THR A 175 9.04 -10.91 -0.67
CA THR A 175 8.40 -12.21 -0.90
C THR A 175 9.22 -13.17 -1.78
N ASP A 176 10.24 -12.68 -2.48
CA ASP A 176 11.21 -13.49 -3.23
C ASP A 176 12.48 -13.79 -2.39
N GLY A 177 12.44 -13.56 -1.07
CA GLY A 177 13.60 -13.73 -0.17
C GLY A 177 14.64 -12.60 -0.26
N GLN A 178 14.30 -11.48 -0.89
CA GLN A 178 15.16 -10.31 -1.01
C GLN A 178 14.99 -9.38 0.22
N PRO A 179 15.97 -8.54 0.56
CA PRO A 179 15.93 -7.73 1.79
C PRO A 179 14.85 -6.63 1.80
N GLY A 180 14.17 -6.35 0.72
CA GLY A 180 13.12 -5.33 0.66
C GLY A 180 12.47 -5.26 -0.70
N LEU A 181 11.56 -4.30 -0.88
CA LEU A 181 11.08 -3.93 -2.21
C LEU A 181 11.94 -2.78 -2.73
N VAL A 182 12.56 -3.02 -3.88
CA VAL A 182 13.30 -1.99 -4.63
C VAL A 182 12.76 -1.97 -6.05
N GLY A 183 12.64 -0.80 -6.63
CA GLY A 183 12.25 -0.64 -8.01
C GLY A 183 12.40 0.80 -8.48
N TYR A 184 12.09 1.02 -9.74
CA TYR A 184 12.12 2.36 -10.32
C TYR A 184 10.96 2.60 -11.27
N TYR A 185 10.53 3.83 -11.33
CA TYR A 185 9.70 4.35 -12.41
C TYR A 185 10.57 4.72 -13.58
N ILE A 186 10.12 4.41 -14.77
CA ILE A 186 10.83 4.74 -16.01
C ILE A 186 9.83 5.10 -17.10
N GLU A 187 10.14 6.18 -17.80
CA GLU A 187 9.44 6.58 -19.01
C GLU A 187 10.20 6.04 -20.22
N GLU A 188 9.55 5.11 -20.93
CA GLU A 188 10.12 4.47 -22.11
C GLU A 188 9.96 5.37 -23.36
N ASP A 189 10.59 5.00 -24.46
CA ASP A 189 10.48 5.70 -25.75
C ASP A 189 9.21 5.33 -26.55
N HIS A 190 8.41 4.40 -26.04
CA HIS A 190 7.19 3.90 -26.65
C HIS A 190 6.08 3.67 -25.61
N ASP A 191 4.85 3.55 -26.05
CA ASP A 191 3.71 3.22 -25.22
C ASP A 191 3.80 1.77 -24.72
N LEU A 192 3.54 1.57 -23.42
CA LEU A 192 3.63 0.28 -22.78
C LEU A 192 2.32 -0.50 -22.91
N ASP A 193 2.42 -1.75 -23.33
CA ASP A 193 1.33 -2.69 -23.20
C ASP A 193 0.96 -2.92 -21.72
N PRO A 194 -0.30 -3.27 -21.39
CA PRO A 194 -0.74 -3.48 -20.03
C PRO A 194 0.15 -4.41 -19.19
N ASP A 195 0.70 -5.46 -19.80
CA ASP A 195 1.55 -6.44 -19.12
C ASP A 195 2.97 -5.91 -18.87
N ASP A 196 3.43 -4.91 -19.65
CA ASP A 196 4.77 -4.33 -19.54
C ASP A 196 4.83 -3.13 -18.58
N ARG A 197 3.68 -2.64 -18.09
CA ARG A 197 3.63 -1.53 -17.13
C ARG A 197 4.25 -1.86 -15.77
N VAL A 198 4.32 -3.14 -15.42
CA VAL A 198 5.09 -3.63 -14.26
C VAL A 198 5.95 -4.80 -14.68
N ARG A 199 7.24 -4.57 -14.69
CA ARG A 199 8.25 -5.57 -15.03
C ARG A 199 9.03 -5.99 -13.80
N PHE A 200 9.61 -7.18 -13.85
CA PHE A 200 10.41 -7.75 -12.76
C PHE A 200 11.80 -8.06 -13.30
N ARG A 201 12.82 -7.34 -12.81
CA ARG A 201 14.23 -7.48 -13.20
C ARG A 201 15.10 -7.65 -11.96
N PRO A 202 15.16 -8.83 -11.35
CA PRO A 202 15.91 -9.08 -10.13
C PRO A 202 17.40 -8.72 -10.29
N GLY A 203 17.98 -8.06 -9.27
CA GLY A 203 19.41 -7.80 -9.17
C GLY A 203 19.88 -6.47 -9.75
N GLU A 204 19.06 -5.72 -10.47
CA GLU A 204 19.37 -4.34 -10.84
C GLU A 204 19.37 -3.46 -9.59
N ARG A 205 20.30 -2.53 -9.47
CA ARG A 205 20.51 -1.71 -8.28
C ARG A 205 20.45 -0.23 -8.59
N PRO A 206 19.96 0.61 -7.66
CA PRO A 206 20.02 2.05 -7.82
C PRO A 206 21.49 2.56 -7.89
N PRO A 207 21.73 3.67 -8.57
CA PRO A 207 23.04 4.31 -8.58
C PRO A 207 23.40 4.84 -7.18
N GLY A 208 24.66 4.67 -6.81
CA GLY A 208 25.25 5.29 -5.62
C GLY A 208 24.97 4.63 -4.27
N PRO A 209 25.69 5.03 -3.23
CA PRO A 209 25.49 4.57 -1.87
C PRO A 209 24.25 5.20 -1.23
N ALA A 210 23.59 4.46 -0.33
CA ALA A 210 22.38 4.89 0.35
C ALA A 210 22.56 6.08 1.32
N ALA A 211 23.80 6.40 1.71
CA ALA A 211 24.08 7.34 2.79
C ALA A 211 23.83 8.82 2.46
N ASP A 212 23.84 9.20 1.19
CA ASP A 212 23.74 10.61 0.75
C ASP A 212 22.49 10.89 -0.11
N LEU A 213 21.42 10.10 0.09
CA LEU A 213 20.22 10.27 -0.71
C LEU A 213 19.40 11.49 -0.28
N PRO A 214 19.01 12.36 -1.22
CA PRO A 214 18.09 13.44 -0.91
C PRO A 214 16.77 12.86 -0.45
N THR A 215 16.30 13.27 0.72
CA THR A 215 14.98 12.87 1.23
C THR A 215 13.97 13.95 0.86
N PRO A 216 12.91 13.63 0.12
CA PRO A 216 11.80 14.56 -0.08
C PRO A 216 11.27 15.01 1.27
N SER A 217 11.17 16.31 1.47
CA SER A 217 10.63 16.88 2.70
C SER A 217 9.20 17.37 2.47
N TRP A 218 8.37 17.19 3.49
CA TRP A 218 7.05 17.77 3.52
C TRP A 218 7.11 19.28 3.69
N ASP A 219 6.23 20.00 3.00
CA ASP A 219 5.85 21.35 3.44
C ASP A 219 5.20 21.25 4.83
N PRO A 220 5.70 21.97 5.87
CA PRO A 220 5.22 21.80 7.26
C PRO A 220 3.73 22.10 7.44
N VAL A 221 3.16 23.03 6.65
CA VAL A 221 1.75 23.37 6.72
C VAL A 221 0.89 22.25 6.12
N ARG A 222 1.36 21.67 5.02
CA ARG A 222 0.70 20.53 4.38
C ARG A 222 0.82 19.28 5.25
N LEU A 223 1.98 19.03 5.87
CA LEU A 223 2.19 17.88 6.74
C LEU A 223 1.16 17.82 7.87
N ALA A 224 1.01 18.90 8.64
CA ALA A 224 0.06 18.94 9.75
C ALA A 224 -1.39 18.64 9.32
N LYS A 225 -1.79 19.12 8.12
CA LYS A 225 -3.12 18.86 7.57
C LYS A 225 -3.27 17.40 7.10
N VAL A 226 -2.23 16.84 6.51
CA VAL A 226 -2.25 15.49 5.94
C VAL A 226 -2.16 14.44 7.04
N GLU A 227 -1.35 14.63 8.08
CA GLU A 227 -1.29 13.74 9.25
C GLU A 227 -2.66 13.58 9.89
N ARG A 228 -3.36 14.69 10.12
CA ARG A 228 -4.72 14.65 10.66
C ARG A 228 -5.68 13.90 9.76
N ASN A 229 -5.65 14.15 8.44
CA ASN A 229 -6.53 13.49 7.48
C ASN A 229 -6.17 12.01 7.30
N TYR A 230 -4.88 11.67 7.34
CA TYR A 230 -4.41 10.28 7.25
C TYR A 230 -4.93 9.46 8.43
N ALA A 231 -4.79 9.98 9.63
CA ALA A 231 -5.31 9.34 10.83
C ALA A 231 -6.85 9.14 10.81
N MET A 232 -7.60 10.02 10.12
CA MET A 232 -9.06 9.95 10.03
C MET A 232 -9.57 9.05 8.88
N ASN A 233 -8.74 8.70 7.90
CA ASN A 233 -9.16 7.97 6.69
C ASN A 233 -8.57 6.55 6.60
N TYR A 234 -7.87 6.11 7.61
CA TYR A 234 -7.38 4.75 7.75
C TYR A 234 -8.08 4.02 8.88
#